data_1a32192033751c6c7f5389f81d17d4a3
#
_entry.id   1a32192033751c6c7f5389f81d17d4a3
#
_cell.length_a   1.000
_cell.length_b   1.000
_cell.length_c   1.000
_cell.angle_alpha   90.00
_cell.angle_beta   90.00
_cell.angle_gamma   90.00
#
_symmetry.space_group_name_H-M   'P 1'
#
loop_
_entity.id
_entity.type
_entity.pdbx_description
1 polymer ?
#
loop_
_entity_poly.entity_id
_entity_poly.type
_entity_poly.pdbx_seq_one_letter_code
_entity_poly.pdbx_strand_id
1 'polypeptide(L)'
;MLPFYISVYSAVIACTYFLLPLYLKDSLHFTGTQIGGLYAVLSLNAILVSFPVGVIGDRYPTRILTRVGLAATAASLWGLSLVGSFWPFLAVFLAFGLSSQLFRLSLDTLLFKEDHGNTPRRLGHYNAMRMGGMMVGALLGGAAYYWLDFTATLRMFSLGLLLLIAPTVKLPLTRGVRTPLFEYGRDFLAPPVLFFATWLFLFTLHWGAEATSLALFLKHNLKLSPLGVGAYMAGEFGVVALTAYIYGRFWAGRLRPLTFLALALIFSGAGHIMMTYPVLPWSFAWRAVHGFGDGLILMETYTTITRLFHVDRIGGSASLISLTTTLGILAGSLIFGPLGAAYGYQVPLIVSGAISLALLPLAYAGLKE
;
A
#
# COMPACT_ATOMS: atom_id res chain seq x y z
N MET A 1 -16.81 -8.62 -7.59
CA MET A 1 -17.18 -7.85 -6.37
C MET A 1 -15.95 -7.38 -5.59
N LEU A 2 -14.95 -8.24 -5.33
CA LEU A 2 -13.72 -7.86 -4.61
C LEU A 2 -13.05 -6.59 -5.15
N PRO A 3 -12.89 -6.42 -6.49
CA PRO A 3 -12.29 -5.20 -7.05
C PRO A 3 -13.05 -3.92 -6.68
N PHE A 4 -14.37 -3.97 -6.59
CA PHE A 4 -15.17 -2.83 -6.18
C PHE A 4 -14.93 -2.45 -4.72
N TYR A 5 -14.93 -3.44 -3.81
CA TYR A 5 -14.66 -3.18 -2.39
C TYR A 5 -13.29 -2.56 -2.16
N ILE A 6 -12.26 -3.14 -2.78
CA ILE A 6 -10.90 -2.62 -2.61
C ILE A 6 -10.74 -1.22 -3.22
N SER A 7 -11.42 -0.92 -4.34
CA SER A 7 -11.39 0.40 -4.97
C SER A 7 -11.98 1.49 -4.06
N VAL A 8 -13.20 1.28 -3.57
CA VAL A 8 -13.87 2.25 -2.69
C VAL A 8 -13.08 2.43 -1.39
N TYR A 9 -12.66 1.33 -0.79
CA TYR A 9 -11.83 1.38 0.42
C TYR A 9 -10.53 2.15 0.19
N SER A 10 -9.82 1.88 -0.90
CA SER A 10 -8.56 2.56 -1.24
C SER A 10 -8.76 4.05 -1.50
N ALA A 11 -9.89 4.45 -2.09
CA ALA A 11 -10.22 5.85 -2.26
C ALA A 11 -10.44 6.56 -0.91
N VAL A 12 -11.20 5.95 -0.01
CA VAL A 12 -11.42 6.48 1.36
C VAL A 12 -10.09 6.62 2.11
N ILE A 13 -9.25 5.58 2.07
CA ILE A 13 -7.98 5.56 2.79
C ILE A 13 -7.01 6.61 2.21
N ALA A 14 -6.85 6.67 0.88
CA ALA A 14 -5.95 7.64 0.25
C ALA A 14 -6.38 9.08 0.52
N CYS A 15 -7.67 9.37 0.43
CA CYS A 15 -8.21 10.70 0.77
C CYS A 15 -7.99 11.04 2.25
N THR A 16 -8.26 10.10 3.16
CA THR A 16 -8.06 10.28 4.60
C THR A 16 -6.59 10.57 4.92
N TYR A 17 -5.66 9.78 4.38
CA TYR A 17 -4.23 9.98 4.63
C TYR A 17 -3.68 11.25 4.00
N PHE A 18 -4.25 11.71 2.89
CA PHE A 18 -3.88 13.00 2.29
C PHE A 18 -4.30 14.17 3.19
N LEU A 19 -5.51 14.14 3.71
CA LEU A 19 -6.08 15.24 4.52
C LEU A 19 -5.59 15.23 5.97
N LEU A 20 -5.28 14.06 6.51
CA LEU A 20 -5.00 13.87 7.94
C LEU A 20 -3.88 14.77 8.47
N PRO A 21 -2.68 14.88 7.86
CA PRO A 21 -1.61 15.74 8.36
C PRO A 21 -2.03 17.22 8.46
N LEU A 22 -2.80 17.67 7.48
CA LEU A 22 -3.31 19.04 7.42
C LEU A 22 -4.30 19.30 8.57
N TYR A 23 -5.26 18.39 8.76
CA TYR A 23 -6.22 18.48 9.85
C TYR A 23 -5.56 18.44 11.23
N LEU A 24 -4.61 17.54 11.45
CA LEU A 24 -3.90 17.42 12.72
C LEU A 24 -3.12 18.70 13.05
N LYS A 25 -2.51 19.33 12.04
CA LYS A 25 -1.72 20.55 12.22
C LYS A 25 -2.59 21.80 12.29
N ASP A 26 -3.48 22.00 11.32
CA ASP A 26 -4.16 23.27 11.12
C ASP A 26 -5.43 23.39 11.97
N SER A 27 -6.14 22.28 12.24
CA SER A 27 -7.39 22.27 13.00
C SER A 27 -7.20 21.83 14.46
N LEU A 28 -6.42 20.77 14.70
CA LEU A 28 -6.18 20.26 16.06
C LEU A 28 -4.92 20.83 16.73
N HIS A 29 -4.09 21.58 15.99
CA HIS A 29 -2.85 22.23 16.47
C HIS A 29 -1.86 21.23 17.09
N PHE A 30 -1.83 19.98 16.62
CA PHE A 30 -0.88 19.00 17.10
C PHE A 30 0.55 19.38 16.69
N THR A 31 1.49 19.15 17.58
CA THR A 31 2.91 19.37 17.32
C THR A 31 3.44 18.37 16.29
N GLY A 32 4.54 18.70 15.61
CA GLY A 32 5.19 17.77 14.69
C GLY A 32 5.57 16.43 15.34
N THR A 33 5.98 16.44 16.63
CA THR A 33 6.27 15.24 17.40
C THR A 33 5.02 14.37 17.62
N GLN A 34 3.87 14.99 17.93
CA GLN A 34 2.61 14.27 18.09
C GLN A 34 2.15 13.65 16.76
N ILE A 35 2.22 14.40 15.66
CA ILE A 35 1.88 13.89 14.31
C ILE A 35 2.80 12.74 13.93
N GLY A 36 4.11 12.90 14.09
CA GLY A 36 5.09 11.84 13.84
C GLY A 36 4.84 10.60 14.69
N GLY A 37 4.50 10.79 15.96
CA GLY A 37 4.13 9.71 16.88
C GLY A 37 2.91 8.92 16.41
N LEU A 38 1.85 9.58 15.91
CA LEU A 38 0.68 8.90 15.34
C LEU A 38 1.05 8.01 14.14
N TYR A 39 1.87 8.51 13.21
CA TYR A 39 2.31 7.71 12.07
C TYR A 39 3.25 6.57 12.44
N ALA A 40 4.13 6.78 13.42
CA ALA A 40 4.99 5.72 13.96
C ALA A 40 4.16 4.60 14.60
N VAL A 41 3.16 4.96 15.40
CA VAL A 41 2.24 4.00 16.02
C VAL A 41 1.40 3.26 14.97
N LEU A 42 0.96 3.92 13.90
CA LEU A 42 0.26 3.26 12.81
C LEU A 42 1.14 2.21 12.10
N SER A 43 2.40 2.56 11.86
CA SER A 43 3.38 1.63 11.26
C SER A 43 3.65 0.45 12.19
N LEU A 44 3.82 0.69 13.48
CA LEU A 44 3.99 -0.35 14.49
C LEU A 44 2.77 -1.26 14.58
N ASN A 45 1.56 -0.68 14.55
CA ASN A 45 0.32 -1.44 14.50
C ASN A 45 0.29 -2.37 13.27
N ALA A 46 0.61 -1.86 12.07
CA ALA A 46 0.67 -2.68 10.87
C ALA A 46 1.67 -3.85 11.01
N ILE A 47 2.84 -3.60 11.61
CA ILE A 47 3.85 -4.64 11.87
C ILE A 47 3.32 -5.72 12.83
N LEU A 48 2.75 -5.32 13.95
CA LEU A 48 2.32 -6.24 15.01
C LEU A 48 1.08 -7.06 14.62
N VAL A 49 0.15 -6.48 13.84
CA VAL A 49 -1.14 -7.14 13.58
C VAL A 49 -1.23 -7.82 12.22
N SER A 50 -0.34 -7.56 11.26
CA SER A 50 -0.45 -8.14 9.92
C SER A 50 -0.45 -9.66 9.94
N PHE A 51 0.52 -10.28 10.59
CA PHE A 51 0.60 -11.74 10.66
C PHE A 51 -0.56 -12.37 11.45
N PRO A 52 -0.88 -11.93 12.67
CA PRO A 52 -2.07 -12.42 13.38
C PRO A 52 -3.36 -12.32 12.57
N VAL A 53 -3.59 -11.21 11.91
CA VAL A 53 -4.78 -11.00 11.04
C VAL A 53 -4.78 -11.97 9.86
N GLY A 54 -3.65 -12.20 9.22
CA GLY A 54 -3.52 -13.17 8.14
C GLY A 54 -3.83 -14.61 8.60
N VAL A 55 -3.31 -15.01 9.75
CA VAL A 55 -3.61 -16.33 10.35
C VAL A 55 -5.09 -16.45 10.72
N ILE A 56 -5.70 -15.39 11.25
CA ILE A 56 -7.15 -15.35 11.51
C ILE A 56 -7.93 -15.51 10.19
N GLY A 57 -7.48 -14.88 9.09
CA GLY A 57 -8.05 -15.02 7.75
C GLY A 57 -7.96 -16.42 7.17
N ASP A 58 -6.99 -17.24 7.63
CA ASP A 58 -6.92 -18.66 7.26
C ASP A 58 -7.87 -19.53 8.09
N ARG A 59 -8.10 -19.18 9.36
CA ARG A 59 -8.87 -19.97 10.33
C ARG A 59 -10.38 -19.70 10.33
N TYR A 60 -10.79 -18.52 9.92
CA TYR A 60 -12.18 -18.08 9.97
C TYR A 60 -12.69 -17.68 8.58
N PRO A 61 -14.01 -17.72 8.34
CA PRO A 61 -14.61 -17.30 7.09
C PRO A 61 -14.26 -15.83 6.77
N THR A 62 -13.51 -15.59 5.70
CA THR A 62 -13.02 -14.26 5.34
C THR A 62 -14.14 -13.24 5.12
N ARG A 63 -15.35 -13.67 4.69
CA ARG A 63 -16.53 -12.82 4.59
C ARG A 63 -16.89 -12.15 5.93
N ILE A 64 -16.82 -12.88 7.04
CA ILE A 64 -17.12 -12.36 8.38
C ILE A 64 -16.06 -11.34 8.78
N LEU A 65 -14.79 -11.68 8.58
CA LEU A 65 -13.68 -10.79 8.89
C LEU A 65 -13.72 -9.50 8.05
N THR A 66 -14.08 -9.61 6.77
CA THR A 66 -14.31 -8.45 5.89
C THR A 66 -15.40 -7.54 6.43
N ARG A 67 -16.54 -8.10 6.89
CA ARG A 67 -17.63 -7.31 7.50
C ARG A 67 -17.19 -6.62 8.78
N VAL A 68 -16.56 -7.37 9.68
CA VAL A 68 -16.05 -6.83 10.95
C VAL A 68 -15.03 -5.73 10.71
N GLY A 69 -14.06 -5.96 9.81
CA GLY A 69 -13.06 -4.98 9.43
C GLY A 69 -13.70 -3.71 8.84
N LEU A 70 -14.68 -3.87 7.93
CA LEU A 70 -15.39 -2.75 7.31
C LEU A 70 -16.19 -1.93 8.32
N ALA A 71 -16.98 -2.60 9.18
CA ALA A 71 -17.76 -1.95 10.23
C ALA A 71 -16.88 -1.22 11.24
N ALA A 72 -15.79 -1.87 11.68
CA ALA A 72 -14.85 -1.29 12.63
C ALA A 72 -14.06 -0.10 12.01
N THR A 73 -13.70 -0.17 10.72
CA THR A 73 -13.09 0.97 10.01
C THR A 73 -14.05 2.14 9.92
N ALA A 74 -15.31 1.89 9.58
CA ALA A 74 -16.34 2.92 9.54
C ALA A 74 -16.56 3.56 10.93
N ALA A 75 -16.69 2.75 11.98
CA ALA A 75 -16.80 3.23 13.36
C ALA A 75 -15.58 4.05 13.79
N SER A 76 -14.38 3.63 13.41
CA SER A 76 -13.13 4.37 13.71
C SER A 76 -13.07 5.71 12.97
N LEU A 77 -13.47 5.78 11.70
CA LEU A 77 -13.55 7.06 10.95
C LEU A 77 -14.56 8.01 11.61
N TRP A 78 -15.72 7.49 12.02
CA TRP A 78 -16.67 8.28 12.76
C TRP A 78 -16.10 8.76 14.09
N GLY A 79 -15.45 7.87 14.85
CA GLY A 79 -14.78 8.19 16.11
C GLY A 79 -13.71 9.27 15.96
N LEU A 80 -12.87 9.21 14.90
CA LEU A 80 -11.88 10.25 14.61
C LEU A 80 -12.51 11.62 14.37
N SER A 81 -13.77 11.67 13.89
CA SER A 81 -14.51 12.91 13.71
C SER A 81 -15.04 13.53 15.01
N LEU A 82 -14.95 12.80 16.13
CA LEU A 82 -15.50 13.24 17.43
C LEU A 82 -14.40 13.63 18.43
N VAL A 83 -13.14 13.29 18.16
CA VAL A 83 -12.04 13.49 19.10
C VAL A 83 -11.12 14.63 18.65
N GLY A 84 -10.81 15.55 19.58
CA GLY A 84 -9.99 16.73 19.33
C GLY A 84 -8.69 16.78 20.14
N SER A 85 -8.47 15.86 21.08
CA SER A 85 -7.27 15.81 21.89
C SER A 85 -6.40 14.60 21.59
N PHE A 86 -5.10 14.69 21.84
CA PHE A 86 -4.10 13.72 21.37
C PHE A 86 -4.36 12.27 21.83
N TRP A 87 -4.59 12.04 23.12
CA TRP A 87 -4.71 10.66 23.65
C TRP A 87 -5.97 9.91 23.16
N PRO A 88 -7.17 10.51 23.20
CA PRO A 88 -8.34 9.92 22.57
C PRO A 88 -8.18 9.73 21.07
N PHE A 89 -7.55 10.70 20.37
CA PHE A 89 -7.27 10.57 18.95
C PHE A 89 -6.34 9.38 18.67
N LEU A 90 -5.27 9.22 19.45
CA LEU A 90 -4.34 8.07 19.34
C LEU A 90 -5.07 6.73 19.53
N ALA A 91 -5.94 6.63 20.53
CA ALA A 91 -6.69 5.40 20.79
C ALA A 91 -7.61 5.01 19.62
N VAL A 92 -8.36 5.98 19.09
CA VAL A 92 -9.24 5.74 17.93
C VAL A 92 -8.42 5.48 16.66
N PHE A 93 -7.27 6.14 16.51
CA PHE A 93 -6.38 5.95 15.36
C PHE A 93 -5.71 4.58 15.36
N LEU A 94 -5.39 4.03 16.53
CA LEU A 94 -4.96 2.64 16.68
C LEU A 94 -6.07 1.66 16.24
N ALA A 95 -7.32 1.89 16.68
CA ALA A 95 -8.46 1.09 16.26
C ALA A 95 -8.71 1.18 14.75
N PHE A 96 -8.53 2.37 14.16
CA PHE A 96 -8.59 2.57 12.72
C PHE A 96 -7.51 1.77 11.98
N GLY A 97 -6.26 1.80 12.45
CA GLY A 97 -5.18 1.02 11.85
C GLY A 97 -5.43 -0.49 11.90
N LEU A 98 -5.87 -1.01 13.06
CA LEU A 98 -6.20 -2.42 13.23
C LEU A 98 -7.35 -2.87 12.31
N SER A 99 -8.45 -2.12 12.31
CA SER A 99 -9.62 -2.44 11.50
C SER A 99 -9.36 -2.35 10.01
N SER A 100 -8.56 -1.36 9.59
CA SER A 100 -8.09 -1.19 8.21
C SER A 100 -7.27 -2.39 7.74
N GLN A 101 -6.33 -2.87 8.55
CA GLN A 101 -5.55 -4.06 8.24
C GLN A 101 -6.41 -5.31 8.19
N LEU A 102 -7.35 -5.47 9.14
CA LEU A 102 -8.29 -6.59 9.14
C LEU A 102 -9.11 -6.64 7.85
N PHE A 103 -9.66 -5.51 7.41
CA PHE A 103 -10.44 -5.43 6.16
C PHE A 103 -9.58 -5.77 4.95
N ARG A 104 -8.43 -5.08 4.80
CA ARG A 104 -7.54 -5.23 3.65
C ARG A 104 -7.01 -6.66 3.50
N LEU A 105 -6.43 -7.20 4.58
CA LEU A 105 -5.84 -8.55 4.55
C LEU A 105 -6.91 -9.64 4.38
N SER A 106 -8.13 -9.42 4.88
CA SER A 106 -9.24 -10.35 4.62
C SER A 106 -9.65 -10.37 3.15
N LEU A 107 -9.66 -9.21 2.47
CA LEU A 107 -9.92 -9.15 1.03
C LEU A 107 -8.79 -9.79 0.21
N ASP A 108 -7.53 -9.53 0.58
CA ASP A 108 -6.36 -10.14 -0.07
C ASP A 108 -6.39 -11.68 0.11
N THR A 109 -6.68 -12.16 1.33
CA THR A 109 -6.83 -13.60 1.60
C THR A 109 -7.97 -14.21 0.76
N LEU A 110 -9.11 -13.52 0.67
CA LEU A 110 -10.24 -13.97 -0.14
C LEU A 110 -9.85 -14.02 -1.64
N LEU A 111 -9.15 -13.00 -2.13
CA LEU A 111 -8.63 -12.96 -3.49
C LEU A 111 -7.74 -14.15 -3.81
N PHE A 112 -6.83 -14.51 -2.89
CA PHE A 112 -5.91 -15.63 -3.09
C PHE A 112 -6.61 -17.00 -2.98
N LYS A 113 -7.62 -17.14 -2.11
CA LYS A 113 -8.36 -18.40 -1.91
C LYS A 113 -9.43 -18.67 -2.98
N GLU A 114 -9.81 -17.68 -3.73
CA GLU A 114 -10.78 -17.83 -4.82
C GLU A 114 -10.11 -18.52 -6.02
N ASP A 115 -10.49 -19.75 -6.36
CA ASP A 115 -10.01 -20.44 -7.56
C ASP A 115 -11.06 -20.38 -8.67
N HIS A 116 -10.83 -19.53 -9.66
CA HIS A 116 -11.70 -19.37 -10.83
C HIS A 116 -10.90 -19.40 -12.15
N GLY A 117 -9.79 -20.13 -12.20
CA GLY A 117 -9.08 -20.52 -13.41
C GLY A 117 -8.13 -19.49 -14.03
N ASN A 118 -8.32 -18.20 -13.92
CA ASN A 118 -7.41 -17.18 -14.49
C ASN A 118 -6.86 -16.22 -13.43
N THR A 119 -5.98 -16.76 -12.60
CA THR A 119 -5.38 -16.06 -11.46
C THR A 119 -4.70 -14.73 -11.83
N PRO A 120 -3.81 -14.63 -12.84
CA PRO A 120 -3.16 -13.37 -13.17
C PRO A 120 -4.12 -12.26 -13.58
N ARG A 121 -5.15 -12.59 -14.38
CA ARG A 121 -6.17 -11.63 -14.82
C ARG A 121 -6.96 -11.09 -13.63
N ARG A 122 -7.29 -11.95 -12.68
CA ARG A 122 -8.04 -11.60 -11.48
C ARG A 122 -7.20 -10.73 -10.54
N LEU A 123 -5.95 -11.09 -10.30
CA LEU A 123 -5.00 -10.29 -9.54
C LEU A 123 -4.78 -8.92 -10.17
N GLY A 124 -4.60 -8.87 -11.49
CA GLY A 124 -4.44 -7.63 -12.25
C GLY A 124 -5.65 -6.71 -12.14
N HIS A 125 -6.87 -7.26 -12.31
CA HIS A 125 -8.09 -6.46 -12.15
C HIS A 125 -8.28 -5.94 -10.72
N TYR A 126 -8.02 -6.77 -9.72
CA TYR A 126 -8.09 -6.36 -8.31
C TYR A 126 -7.11 -5.23 -7.99
N ASN A 127 -5.83 -5.37 -8.38
CA ASN A 127 -4.82 -4.36 -8.11
C ASN A 127 -5.02 -3.08 -8.95
N ALA A 128 -5.51 -3.20 -10.20
CA ALA A 128 -5.90 -2.05 -11.00
C ALA A 128 -7.01 -1.24 -10.31
N MET A 129 -8.05 -1.89 -9.81
CA MET A 129 -9.13 -1.22 -9.07
C MET A 129 -8.66 -0.66 -7.73
N ARG A 130 -7.73 -1.33 -7.05
CA ARG A 130 -7.10 -0.82 -5.82
C ARG A 130 -6.34 0.48 -6.09
N MET A 131 -5.46 0.49 -7.08
CA MET A 131 -4.68 1.68 -7.43
C MET A 131 -5.53 2.78 -8.07
N GLY A 132 -6.53 2.42 -8.87
CA GLY A 132 -7.55 3.35 -9.36
C GLY A 132 -8.33 4.03 -8.23
N GLY A 133 -8.65 3.27 -7.18
CA GLY A 133 -9.23 3.83 -5.94
C GLY A 133 -8.29 4.82 -5.27
N MET A 134 -7.00 4.49 -5.13
CA MET A 134 -6.00 5.40 -4.57
C MET A 134 -5.85 6.68 -5.42
N MET A 135 -5.86 6.56 -6.74
CA MET A 135 -5.87 7.70 -7.67
C MET A 135 -7.06 8.63 -7.39
N VAL A 136 -8.26 8.08 -7.34
CA VAL A 136 -9.48 8.86 -7.05
C VAL A 136 -9.39 9.50 -5.66
N GLY A 137 -8.93 8.76 -4.67
CA GLY A 137 -8.76 9.25 -3.29
C GLY A 137 -7.76 10.40 -3.18
N ALA A 138 -6.63 10.34 -3.89
CA ALA A 138 -5.64 11.42 -3.92
C ALA A 138 -6.20 12.70 -4.58
N LEU A 139 -6.95 12.57 -5.68
CA LEU A 139 -7.64 13.70 -6.32
C LEU A 139 -8.72 14.29 -5.41
N LEU A 140 -9.56 13.44 -4.82
CA LEU A 140 -10.61 13.88 -3.89
C LEU A 140 -10.01 14.54 -2.65
N GLY A 141 -8.88 14.02 -2.12
CA GLY A 141 -8.18 14.62 -0.99
C GLY A 141 -7.68 16.03 -1.29
N GLY A 142 -7.04 16.21 -2.46
CA GLY A 142 -6.62 17.53 -2.92
C GLY A 142 -7.79 18.52 -3.09
N ALA A 143 -8.93 18.04 -3.61
CA ALA A 143 -10.13 18.85 -3.78
C ALA A 143 -10.86 19.11 -2.44
N ALA A 144 -11.00 18.09 -1.60
CA ALA A 144 -11.70 18.17 -0.33
C ALA A 144 -11.06 19.19 0.64
N TYR A 145 -9.73 19.35 0.55
CA TYR A 145 -9.00 20.36 1.33
C TYR A 145 -9.58 21.79 1.17
N TYR A 146 -10.14 22.10 0.00
CA TYR A 146 -10.67 23.44 -0.29
C TYR A 146 -12.17 23.59 -0.05
N TRP A 147 -12.95 22.50 -0.15
CA TRP A 147 -14.41 22.59 -0.21
C TRP A 147 -15.14 21.86 0.91
N LEU A 148 -14.46 20.99 1.64
CA LEU A 148 -15.08 20.16 2.66
C LEU A 148 -14.37 20.31 4.01
N ASP A 149 -15.17 20.32 5.08
CA ASP A 149 -14.65 20.09 6.41
C ASP A 149 -14.16 18.65 6.56
N PHE A 150 -12.99 18.47 7.18
CA PHE A 150 -12.39 17.15 7.38
C PHE A 150 -13.30 16.22 8.20
N THR A 151 -13.95 16.77 9.23
CA THR A 151 -14.85 16.03 10.10
C THR A 151 -16.08 15.52 9.33
N ALA A 152 -16.69 16.37 8.50
CA ALA A 152 -17.77 15.98 7.61
C ALA A 152 -17.33 14.91 6.60
N THR A 153 -16.13 15.05 6.04
CA THR A 153 -15.55 14.08 5.11
C THR A 153 -15.40 12.70 5.76
N LEU A 154 -14.88 12.63 6.99
CA LEU A 154 -14.75 11.35 7.73
C LEU A 154 -16.12 10.70 7.99
N ARG A 155 -17.13 11.50 8.35
CA ARG A 155 -18.52 11.00 8.58
C ARG A 155 -19.13 10.48 7.28
N MET A 156 -18.97 11.19 6.16
CA MET A 156 -19.45 10.73 4.85
C MET A 156 -18.78 9.40 4.46
N PHE A 157 -17.47 9.28 4.65
CA PHE A 157 -16.75 8.04 4.39
C PHE A 157 -17.19 6.90 5.29
N SER A 158 -17.38 7.17 6.59
CA SER A 158 -17.95 6.19 7.53
C SER A 158 -19.29 5.66 7.06
N LEU A 159 -20.23 6.55 6.72
CA LEU A 159 -21.55 6.16 6.20
C LEU A 159 -21.44 5.38 4.89
N GLY A 160 -20.58 5.81 3.96
CA GLY A 160 -20.32 5.11 2.71
C GLY A 160 -19.81 3.68 2.94
N LEU A 161 -18.86 3.49 3.89
CA LEU A 161 -18.36 2.15 4.23
C LEU A 161 -19.43 1.29 4.92
N LEU A 162 -20.30 1.87 5.75
CA LEU A 162 -21.43 1.14 6.36
C LEU A 162 -22.41 0.61 5.30
N LEU A 163 -22.70 1.40 4.27
CA LEU A 163 -23.55 0.96 3.16
C LEU A 163 -22.96 -0.23 2.40
N LEU A 164 -21.62 -0.37 2.38
CA LEU A 164 -20.94 -1.52 1.76
C LEU A 164 -21.06 -2.81 2.57
N ILE A 165 -21.53 -2.79 3.82
CA ILE A 165 -21.67 -4.00 4.64
C ILE A 165 -22.75 -4.91 4.06
N ALA A 166 -23.90 -4.38 3.68
CA ALA A 166 -25.03 -5.17 3.20
C ALA A 166 -24.67 -6.07 1.99
N PRO A 167 -24.04 -5.54 0.90
CA PRO A 167 -23.69 -6.38 -0.24
C PRO A 167 -22.56 -7.40 0.03
N THR A 168 -21.87 -7.38 1.19
CA THR A 168 -20.89 -8.40 1.54
C THR A 168 -21.50 -9.81 1.65
N VAL A 169 -22.81 -9.92 1.78
CA VAL A 169 -23.52 -11.21 1.76
C VAL A 169 -23.22 -12.00 0.49
N LYS A 170 -22.91 -11.32 -0.61
CA LYS A 170 -22.58 -11.92 -1.91
C LYS A 170 -21.11 -12.35 -2.05
N LEU A 171 -20.25 -12.01 -1.08
CA LEU A 171 -18.86 -12.50 -1.07
C LEU A 171 -18.85 -14.01 -0.78
N PRO A 172 -17.94 -14.78 -1.40
CA PRO A 172 -17.84 -16.21 -1.17
C PRO A 172 -17.49 -16.52 0.30
N LEU A 173 -18.00 -17.64 0.78
CA LEU A 173 -17.60 -18.21 2.08
C LEU A 173 -16.36 -19.07 1.86
N THR A 174 -15.24 -18.68 2.45
CA THR A 174 -14.06 -19.54 2.49
C THR A 174 -14.16 -20.52 3.64
N ARG A 175 -13.63 -21.72 3.43
CA ARG A 175 -13.45 -22.67 4.54
C ARG A 175 -12.24 -22.24 5.37
N GLY A 176 -12.40 -22.17 6.68
CA GLY A 176 -11.31 -21.98 7.61
C GLY A 176 -10.51 -23.27 7.77
N VAL A 177 -9.18 -23.16 7.74
CA VAL A 177 -8.26 -24.28 7.99
C VAL A 177 -7.39 -23.93 9.20
N ARG A 178 -7.31 -24.86 10.17
CA ARG A 178 -6.46 -24.67 11.36
C ARG A 178 -5.06 -25.20 11.07
N THR A 179 -4.20 -24.34 10.56
CA THR A 179 -2.79 -24.65 10.35
C THR A 179 -1.98 -24.29 11.61
N PRO A 180 -1.08 -25.17 12.09
CA PRO A 180 -0.14 -24.86 13.15
C PRO A 180 0.77 -23.68 12.82
N LEU A 181 1.10 -22.85 13.81
CA LEU A 181 1.89 -21.62 13.57
C LEU A 181 3.28 -21.91 13.01
N PHE A 182 3.91 -23.04 13.39
CA PHE A 182 5.24 -23.39 12.88
C PHE A 182 5.27 -23.64 11.36
N GLU A 183 4.16 -24.04 10.75
CA GLU A 183 4.06 -24.24 9.30
C GLU A 183 4.28 -22.94 8.52
N TYR A 184 3.72 -21.84 9.03
CA TYR A 184 3.95 -20.51 8.44
C TYR A 184 5.42 -20.09 8.55
N GLY A 185 6.05 -20.36 9.70
CA GLY A 185 7.48 -20.12 9.90
C GLY A 185 8.34 -20.96 8.96
N ARG A 186 8.01 -22.25 8.82
CA ARG A 186 8.69 -23.16 7.89
C ARG A 186 8.61 -22.66 6.44
N ASP A 187 7.43 -22.27 6.02
CA ASP A 187 7.23 -21.73 4.66
C ASP A 187 8.02 -20.45 4.44
N PHE A 188 7.98 -19.53 5.42
CA PHE A 188 8.69 -18.26 5.33
C PHE A 188 10.20 -18.43 5.30
N LEU A 189 10.72 -19.42 6.02
CA LEU A 189 12.16 -19.74 6.07
C LEU A 189 12.65 -20.58 4.89
N ALA A 190 11.77 -21.01 3.99
CA ALA A 190 12.18 -21.69 2.77
C ALA A 190 13.06 -20.77 1.90
N PRO A 191 14.19 -21.28 1.34
CA PRO A 191 15.14 -20.44 0.64
C PRO A 191 14.56 -19.53 -0.46
N PRO A 192 13.64 -20.00 -1.33
CA PRO A 192 13.02 -19.11 -2.32
C PRO A 192 12.20 -17.97 -1.71
N VAL A 193 11.53 -18.25 -0.57
CA VAL A 193 10.72 -17.26 0.13
C VAL A 193 11.58 -16.24 0.84
N LEU A 194 12.65 -16.69 1.53
CA LEU A 194 13.61 -15.79 2.17
C LEU A 194 14.30 -14.88 1.16
N PHE A 195 14.70 -15.45 0.02
CA PHE A 195 15.28 -14.65 -1.06
C PHE A 195 14.29 -13.57 -1.53
N PHE A 196 13.06 -13.97 -1.83
CA PHE A 196 12.01 -13.05 -2.27
C PHE A 196 11.68 -11.99 -1.21
N ALA A 197 11.57 -12.37 0.07
CA ALA A 197 11.32 -11.46 1.17
C ALA A 197 12.47 -10.45 1.36
N THR A 198 13.73 -10.92 1.32
CA THR A 198 14.92 -10.05 1.43
C THR A 198 14.98 -9.06 0.27
N TRP A 199 14.77 -9.56 -0.94
CA TRP A 199 14.75 -8.72 -2.14
C TRP A 199 13.64 -7.65 -2.05
N LEU A 200 12.44 -8.05 -1.64
CA LEU A 200 11.30 -7.14 -1.50
C LEU A 200 11.52 -6.11 -0.38
N PHE A 201 12.13 -6.51 0.75
CA PHE A 201 12.55 -5.61 1.82
C PHE A 201 13.47 -4.52 1.30
N LEU A 202 14.53 -4.90 0.57
CA LEU A 202 15.50 -3.96 0.01
C LEU A 202 14.86 -3.04 -1.03
N PHE A 203 14.00 -3.58 -1.89
CA PHE A 203 13.27 -2.78 -2.86
C PHE A 203 12.37 -1.75 -2.17
N THR A 204 11.62 -2.14 -1.17
CA THR A 204 10.64 -1.24 -0.52
C THR A 204 11.24 -0.17 0.37
N LEU A 205 12.57 -0.16 0.56
CA LEU A 205 13.28 0.98 1.15
C LEU A 205 12.98 2.29 0.40
N HIS A 206 12.84 2.24 -0.95
CA HIS A 206 12.58 3.45 -1.73
C HIS A 206 11.18 4.04 -1.45
N TRP A 207 10.17 3.22 -1.11
CA TRP A 207 8.88 3.73 -0.65
C TRP A 207 8.99 4.49 0.69
N GLY A 208 10.00 4.15 1.51
CA GLY A 208 10.35 4.94 2.71
C GLY A 208 10.91 6.31 2.36
N ALA A 209 11.72 6.43 1.30
CA ALA A 209 12.18 7.71 0.76
C ALA A 209 11.01 8.55 0.23
N GLU A 210 10.07 7.94 -0.48
CA GLU A 210 8.85 8.61 -0.93
C GLU A 210 8.01 9.12 0.23
N ALA A 211 7.76 8.27 1.22
CA ALA A 211 6.95 8.61 2.38
C ALA A 211 7.48 9.83 3.13
N THR A 212 8.81 10.03 3.16
CA THR A 212 9.44 11.12 3.92
C THR A 212 9.80 12.33 3.07
N SER A 213 10.07 12.15 1.78
CA SER A 213 10.70 13.20 0.98
C SER A 213 9.90 13.64 -0.24
N LEU A 214 9.04 12.78 -0.82
CA LEU A 214 8.38 13.10 -2.07
C LEU A 214 7.45 14.30 -1.97
N ALA A 215 6.54 14.34 -1.00
CA ALA A 215 5.61 15.45 -0.84
C ALA A 215 6.34 16.78 -0.57
N LEU A 216 7.45 16.72 0.17
CA LEU A 216 8.30 17.89 0.45
C LEU A 216 9.07 18.34 -0.82
N PHE A 217 9.57 17.40 -1.61
CA PHE A 217 10.16 17.69 -2.92
C PHE A 217 9.14 18.37 -3.85
N LEU A 218 7.93 17.85 -3.96
CA LEU A 218 6.87 18.44 -4.79
C LEU A 218 6.52 19.86 -4.35
N LYS A 219 6.43 20.08 -3.03
CA LYS A 219 6.11 21.40 -2.46
C LYS A 219 7.26 22.39 -2.60
N HIS A 220 8.50 22.01 -2.27
CA HIS A 220 9.63 22.93 -2.15
C HIS A 220 10.43 23.08 -3.43
N ASN A 221 10.61 22.02 -4.22
CA ASN A 221 11.39 22.03 -5.45
C ASN A 221 10.51 22.30 -6.68
N LEU A 222 9.35 21.65 -6.81
CA LEU A 222 8.41 21.86 -7.92
C LEU A 222 7.36 22.94 -7.62
N LYS A 223 7.30 23.48 -6.40
CA LYS A 223 6.37 24.56 -5.99
C LYS A 223 4.89 24.24 -6.21
N LEU A 224 4.51 22.97 -6.07
CA LEU A 224 3.13 22.54 -6.28
C LEU A 224 2.22 22.96 -5.11
N SER A 225 0.99 23.35 -5.45
CA SER A 225 -0.10 23.50 -4.49
C SER A 225 -0.55 22.12 -3.96
N PRO A 226 -1.31 22.05 -2.85
CA PRO A 226 -1.88 20.78 -2.37
C PRO A 226 -2.66 20.02 -3.44
N LEU A 227 -3.45 20.72 -4.26
CA LEU A 227 -4.15 20.10 -5.40
C LEU A 227 -3.17 19.55 -6.44
N GLY A 228 -2.09 20.30 -6.73
CA GLY A 228 -1.03 19.86 -7.63
C GLY A 228 -0.31 18.61 -7.12
N VAL A 229 -0.03 18.53 -5.81
CA VAL A 229 0.54 17.33 -5.16
C VAL A 229 -0.42 16.15 -5.30
N GLY A 230 -1.71 16.35 -5.00
CA GLY A 230 -2.73 15.30 -5.17
C GLY A 230 -2.83 14.81 -6.62
N ALA A 231 -2.82 15.72 -7.60
CA ALA A 231 -2.84 15.37 -9.03
C ALA A 231 -1.57 14.62 -9.46
N TYR A 232 -0.40 15.02 -8.96
CA TYR A 232 0.87 14.36 -9.23
C TYR A 232 0.89 12.91 -8.71
N MET A 233 0.45 12.72 -7.47
CA MET A 233 0.32 11.38 -6.87
C MET A 233 -0.74 10.52 -7.58
N ALA A 234 -1.86 11.13 -7.96
CA ALA A 234 -2.90 10.43 -8.71
C ALA A 234 -2.41 9.94 -10.07
N GLY A 235 -1.58 10.72 -10.75
CA GLY A 235 -0.98 10.32 -12.03
C GLY A 235 -0.19 9.02 -11.93
N GLU A 236 0.64 8.88 -10.90
CA GLU A 236 1.38 7.64 -10.66
C GLU A 236 0.44 6.47 -10.35
N PHE A 237 -0.50 6.63 -9.41
CA PHE A 237 -1.46 5.57 -9.09
C PHE A 237 -2.25 5.11 -10.31
N GLY A 238 -2.55 6.04 -11.24
CA GLY A 238 -3.18 5.73 -12.52
C GLY A 238 -2.30 4.85 -13.40
N VAL A 239 -0.99 5.15 -13.49
CA VAL A 239 -0.03 4.32 -14.25
C VAL A 239 0.13 2.94 -13.61
N VAL A 240 0.28 2.86 -12.28
CA VAL A 240 0.33 1.57 -11.56
C VAL A 240 -0.94 0.75 -11.82
N ALA A 241 -2.13 1.37 -11.79
CA ALA A 241 -3.40 0.72 -12.08
C ALA A 241 -3.46 0.17 -13.51
N LEU A 242 -3.05 0.98 -14.48
CA LEU A 242 -2.99 0.58 -15.89
C LEU A 242 -2.01 -0.58 -16.11
N THR A 243 -0.83 -0.49 -15.51
CA THR A 243 0.20 -1.54 -15.57
C THR A 243 -0.32 -2.85 -14.98
N ALA A 244 -0.96 -2.81 -13.81
CA ALA A 244 -1.55 -4.00 -13.20
C ALA A 244 -2.63 -4.65 -14.08
N TYR A 245 -3.48 -3.83 -14.69
CA TYR A 245 -4.50 -4.33 -15.63
C TYR A 245 -3.88 -4.98 -16.86
N ILE A 246 -2.92 -4.30 -17.51
CA ILE A 246 -2.25 -4.78 -18.72
C ILE A 246 -1.47 -6.06 -18.42
N TYR A 247 -0.73 -6.10 -17.32
CA TYR A 247 0.00 -7.28 -16.88
C TYR A 247 -0.94 -8.48 -16.74
N GLY A 248 -1.98 -8.34 -15.93
CA GLY A 248 -2.90 -9.44 -15.68
C GLY A 248 -3.68 -9.91 -16.91
N ARG A 249 -3.95 -9.00 -17.86
CA ARG A 249 -4.76 -9.29 -19.06
C ARG A 249 -3.94 -9.82 -20.22
N PHE A 250 -2.70 -9.34 -20.40
CA PHE A 250 -1.96 -9.54 -21.64
C PHE A 250 -0.55 -10.11 -21.44
N TRP A 251 0.13 -9.83 -20.33
CA TRP A 251 1.56 -10.11 -20.18
C TRP A 251 1.88 -11.32 -19.31
N ALA A 252 1.00 -11.67 -18.39
CA ALA A 252 1.22 -12.80 -17.49
C ALA A 252 1.47 -14.09 -18.28
N GLY A 253 2.58 -14.76 -17.97
CA GLY A 253 3.02 -15.98 -18.64
C GLY A 253 3.67 -15.80 -20.03
N ARG A 254 3.77 -14.56 -20.56
CA ARG A 254 4.44 -14.29 -21.85
C ARG A 254 5.92 -14.02 -21.74
N LEU A 255 6.36 -13.42 -20.63
CA LEU A 255 7.76 -13.18 -20.33
C LEU A 255 8.16 -13.98 -19.09
N ARG A 256 9.46 -14.24 -18.98
CA ARG A 256 10.02 -14.85 -17.76
C ARG A 256 9.90 -13.89 -16.58
N PRO A 257 9.62 -14.38 -15.36
CA PRO A 257 9.53 -13.53 -14.16
C PRO A 257 10.77 -12.63 -13.97
N LEU A 258 11.98 -13.16 -14.27
CA LEU A 258 13.22 -12.38 -14.24
C LEU A 258 13.18 -11.15 -15.16
N THR A 259 12.62 -11.30 -16.36
CA THR A 259 12.52 -10.18 -17.32
C THR A 259 11.59 -9.08 -16.76
N PHE A 260 10.43 -9.46 -16.22
CA PHE A 260 9.54 -8.49 -15.57
C PHE A 260 10.22 -7.80 -14.39
N LEU A 261 10.91 -8.56 -13.56
CA LEU A 261 11.61 -8.04 -12.40
C LEU A 261 12.73 -7.06 -12.80
N ALA A 262 13.54 -7.41 -13.81
CA ALA A 262 14.59 -6.53 -14.32
C ALA A 262 14.01 -5.23 -14.91
N LEU A 263 12.96 -5.33 -15.74
CA LEU A 263 12.27 -4.15 -16.27
C LEU A 263 11.69 -3.29 -15.14
N ALA A 264 11.07 -3.92 -14.14
CA ALA A 264 10.51 -3.22 -12.99
C ALA A 264 11.57 -2.42 -12.23
N LEU A 265 12.72 -3.02 -11.93
CA LEU A 265 13.84 -2.35 -11.24
C LEU A 265 14.42 -1.20 -12.06
N ILE A 266 14.59 -1.42 -13.38
CA ILE A 266 15.13 -0.38 -14.27
C ILE A 266 14.17 0.81 -14.33
N PHE A 267 12.87 0.57 -14.59
CA PHE A 267 11.91 1.66 -14.73
C PHE A 267 11.61 2.34 -13.39
N SER A 268 11.47 1.58 -12.30
CA SER A 268 11.28 2.14 -10.97
C SER A 268 12.50 2.96 -10.55
N GLY A 269 13.70 2.40 -10.61
CA GLY A 269 14.93 3.07 -10.18
C GLY A 269 15.29 4.28 -11.05
N ALA A 270 15.31 4.13 -12.37
CA ALA A 270 15.61 5.23 -13.29
C ALA A 270 14.55 6.33 -13.20
N GLY A 271 13.26 5.95 -13.16
CA GLY A 271 12.15 6.89 -12.98
C GLY A 271 12.29 7.70 -11.70
N HIS A 272 12.64 7.03 -10.60
CA HIS A 272 12.82 7.65 -9.29
C HIS A 272 13.97 8.66 -9.25
N ILE A 273 15.09 8.38 -9.93
CA ILE A 273 16.20 9.32 -10.08
C ILE A 273 15.80 10.49 -10.97
N MET A 274 15.31 10.20 -12.16
CA MET A 274 15.09 11.21 -13.19
C MET A 274 13.92 12.17 -12.89
N MET A 275 12.92 11.73 -12.09
CA MET A 275 11.83 12.62 -11.67
C MET A 275 12.28 13.74 -10.74
N THR A 276 13.48 13.66 -10.16
CA THR A 276 14.02 14.70 -9.26
C THR A 276 14.48 15.96 -9.99
N TYR A 277 14.57 15.93 -11.31
CA TYR A 277 14.86 17.14 -12.08
C TYR A 277 13.71 18.15 -11.96
N PRO A 278 13.98 19.42 -11.55
CA PRO A 278 12.94 20.35 -11.08
C PRO A 278 12.16 21.05 -12.21
N VAL A 279 11.79 20.32 -13.25
CA VAL A 279 10.90 20.76 -14.33
C VAL A 279 9.66 19.87 -14.32
N LEU A 280 8.50 20.45 -14.03
CA LEU A 280 7.27 19.70 -13.76
C LEU A 280 6.89 18.68 -14.86
N PRO A 281 6.84 19.03 -16.17
CA PRO A 281 6.51 18.04 -17.20
C PRO A 281 7.50 16.88 -17.26
N TRP A 282 8.79 17.15 -17.09
CA TRP A 282 9.84 16.15 -17.04
C TRP A 282 9.69 15.24 -15.81
N SER A 283 9.58 15.86 -14.63
CA SER A 283 9.40 15.13 -13.37
C SER A 283 8.16 14.21 -13.42
N PHE A 284 7.05 14.72 -13.93
CA PHE A 284 5.81 13.95 -14.07
C PHE A 284 5.92 12.80 -15.08
N ALA A 285 6.59 13.02 -16.22
CA ALA A 285 6.83 11.94 -17.18
C ALA A 285 7.66 10.79 -16.56
N TRP A 286 8.72 11.14 -15.84
CA TRP A 286 9.55 10.12 -15.18
C TRP A 286 8.86 9.51 -13.94
N ARG A 287 7.97 10.23 -13.28
CA ARG A 287 7.09 9.65 -12.28
C ARG A 287 6.15 8.59 -12.86
N ALA A 288 5.67 8.81 -14.08
CA ALA A 288 4.89 7.79 -14.79
C ALA A 288 5.74 6.56 -15.14
N VAL A 289 7.00 6.76 -15.56
CA VAL A 289 7.97 5.67 -15.82
C VAL A 289 8.25 4.88 -14.53
N HIS A 290 8.43 5.57 -13.40
CA HIS A 290 8.58 4.95 -12.08
C HIS A 290 7.34 4.12 -11.71
N GLY A 291 6.14 4.71 -11.82
CA GLY A 291 4.88 4.00 -11.52
C GLY A 291 4.65 2.77 -12.40
N PHE A 292 5.15 2.78 -13.65
CA PHE A 292 5.14 1.58 -14.50
C PHE A 292 6.00 0.47 -13.88
N GLY A 293 7.21 0.78 -13.42
CA GLY A 293 8.09 -0.16 -12.73
C GLY A 293 7.45 -0.72 -11.45
N ASP A 294 6.89 0.14 -10.61
CA ASP A 294 6.21 -0.25 -9.37
C ASP A 294 4.97 -1.10 -9.62
N GLY A 295 4.23 -0.83 -10.70
CA GLY A 295 3.11 -1.64 -11.13
C GLY A 295 3.53 -3.07 -11.51
N LEU A 296 4.69 -3.25 -12.15
CA LEU A 296 5.24 -4.57 -12.45
C LEU A 296 5.62 -5.31 -11.16
N ILE A 297 6.30 -4.65 -10.20
CA ILE A 297 6.66 -5.26 -8.90
C ILE A 297 5.41 -5.65 -8.11
N LEU A 298 4.41 -4.79 -8.08
CA LEU A 298 3.14 -5.09 -7.44
C LEU A 298 2.55 -6.41 -7.99
N MET A 299 2.51 -6.55 -9.31
CA MET A 299 1.94 -7.73 -9.93
C MET A 299 2.81 -8.98 -9.74
N GLU A 300 4.13 -8.87 -9.85
CA GLU A 300 5.05 -9.98 -9.56
C GLU A 300 4.96 -10.40 -8.09
N THR A 301 4.77 -9.48 -7.16
CA THR A 301 4.57 -9.80 -5.74
C THR A 301 3.31 -10.64 -5.54
N TYR A 302 2.17 -10.22 -6.08
CA TYR A 302 0.92 -10.97 -5.93
C TYR A 302 0.96 -12.33 -6.64
N THR A 303 1.56 -12.42 -7.83
CA THR A 303 1.70 -13.69 -8.55
C THR A 303 2.70 -14.63 -7.86
N THR A 304 3.79 -14.12 -7.31
CA THR A 304 4.78 -14.89 -6.56
C THR A 304 4.17 -15.48 -5.29
N ILE A 305 3.36 -14.72 -4.54
CA ILE A 305 2.62 -15.23 -3.38
C ILE A 305 1.78 -16.45 -3.76
N THR A 306 1.06 -16.40 -4.87
CA THR A 306 0.22 -17.54 -5.31
C THR A 306 1.02 -18.76 -5.81
N ARG A 307 2.30 -18.57 -6.16
CA ARG A 307 3.19 -19.67 -6.58
C ARG A 307 3.91 -20.31 -5.39
N LEU A 308 4.31 -19.51 -4.41
CA LEU A 308 5.17 -19.96 -3.30
C LEU A 308 4.38 -20.56 -2.14
N PHE A 309 3.13 -20.15 -1.93
CA PHE A 309 2.39 -20.53 -0.72
C PHE A 309 1.18 -21.42 -1.01
N HIS A 310 0.95 -22.36 -0.08
CA HIS A 310 -0.20 -23.24 -0.14
C HIS A 310 -1.49 -22.47 0.19
N VAL A 311 -2.56 -22.75 -0.56
CA VAL A 311 -3.84 -22.01 -0.47
C VAL A 311 -4.48 -22.04 0.93
N ASP A 312 -4.29 -23.12 1.69
CA ASP A 312 -4.89 -23.28 3.04
C ASP A 312 -4.29 -22.35 4.08
N ARG A 313 -3.06 -21.86 3.85
CA ARG A 313 -2.35 -20.95 4.75
C ARG A 313 -1.83 -19.68 4.06
N ILE A 314 -2.40 -19.36 2.91
CA ILE A 314 -1.96 -18.24 2.09
C ILE A 314 -2.20 -16.87 2.75
N GLY A 315 -3.22 -16.76 3.61
CA GLY A 315 -3.50 -15.53 4.35
C GLY A 315 -2.37 -15.13 5.30
N GLY A 316 -1.94 -16.06 6.16
CA GLY A 316 -0.81 -15.83 7.07
C GLY A 316 0.51 -15.66 6.34
N SER A 317 0.78 -16.49 5.32
CA SER A 317 2.01 -16.42 4.54
C SER A 317 2.11 -15.13 3.72
N ALA A 318 1.05 -14.69 3.06
CA ALA A 318 0.99 -13.40 2.35
C ALA A 318 1.15 -12.21 3.30
N SER A 319 0.63 -12.32 4.53
CA SER A 319 0.78 -11.27 5.53
C SER A 319 2.21 -11.14 6.05
N LEU A 320 3.01 -12.22 6.08
CA LEU A 320 4.46 -12.15 6.33
C LEU A 320 5.19 -11.39 5.22
N ILE A 321 4.82 -11.58 3.96
CA ILE A 321 5.37 -10.78 2.85
C ILE A 321 4.93 -9.31 2.98
N SER A 322 3.68 -9.04 3.35
CA SER A 322 3.21 -7.68 3.63
C SER A 322 3.96 -7.04 4.80
N LEU A 323 4.28 -7.81 5.85
CA LEU A 323 5.10 -7.37 6.97
C LEU A 323 6.51 -6.99 6.51
N THR A 324 7.15 -7.80 5.67
CA THR A 324 8.46 -7.52 5.08
C THR A 324 8.47 -6.20 4.31
N THR A 325 7.44 -5.97 3.49
CA THR A 325 7.25 -4.69 2.79
C THR A 325 7.15 -3.51 3.76
N THR A 326 6.35 -3.65 4.82
CA THR A 326 6.17 -2.60 5.83
C THR A 326 7.47 -2.30 6.59
N LEU A 327 8.24 -3.33 6.91
CA LEU A 327 9.56 -3.19 7.53
C LEU A 327 10.56 -2.48 6.62
N GLY A 328 10.53 -2.76 5.32
CA GLY A 328 11.36 -2.04 4.33
C GLY A 328 10.99 -0.55 4.25
N ILE A 329 9.69 -0.22 4.19
CA ILE A 329 9.23 1.18 4.21
C ILE A 329 9.68 1.89 5.49
N LEU A 330 9.51 1.24 6.66
CA LEU A 330 9.93 1.80 7.94
C LEU A 330 11.44 2.06 7.97
N ALA A 331 12.24 1.07 7.61
CA ALA A 331 13.70 1.20 7.56
C ALA A 331 14.13 2.31 6.59
N GLY A 332 13.54 2.35 5.39
CA GLY A 332 13.76 3.43 4.43
C GLY A 332 13.39 4.80 4.99
N SER A 333 12.25 4.92 5.67
CA SER A 333 11.83 6.20 6.28
C SER A 333 12.81 6.68 7.35
N LEU A 334 13.35 5.77 8.16
CA LEU A 334 14.34 6.09 9.21
C LEU A 334 15.69 6.51 8.62
N ILE A 335 16.07 5.98 7.46
CA ILE A 335 17.31 6.31 6.76
C ILE A 335 17.15 7.61 5.96
N PHE A 336 16.10 7.69 5.16
CA PHE A 336 15.94 8.74 4.16
C PHE A 336 15.31 10.03 4.72
N GLY A 337 14.56 9.98 5.80
CA GLY A 337 14.02 11.18 6.45
C GLY A 337 15.13 12.13 6.90
N PRO A 338 16.09 11.71 7.75
CA PRO A 338 17.25 12.52 8.13
C PRO A 338 18.11 12.94 6.94
N LEU A 339 18.29 12.06 5.95
CA LEU A 339 19.07 12.36 4.74
C LEU A 339 18.44 13.54 3.96
N GLY A 340 17.11 13.53 3.80
CA GLY A 340 16.38 14.60 3.13
C GLY A 340 16.43 15.92 3.87
N ALA A 341 16.38 15.89 5.21
CA ALA A 341 16.51 17.07 6.04
C ALA A 341 17.91 17.70 5.96
N ALA A 342 18.96 16.87 5.87
CA ALA A 342 20.36 17.33 5.84
C ALA A 342 20.82 17.78 4.45
N TYR A 343 20.40 17.12 3.38
CA TYR A 343 20.97 17.30 2.04
C TYR A 343 19.95 17.72 0.96
N GLY A 344 18.69 17.92 1.35
CA GLY A 344 17.61 18.28 0.43
C GLY A 344 16.79 17.07 -0.04
N TYR A 345 15.50 17.31 -0.31
CA TYR A 345 14.48 16.26 -0.50
C TYR A 345 14.66 15.44 -1.78
N GLN A 346 15.42 15.92 -2.76
CA GLN A 346 15.77 15.15 -3.95
C GLN A 346 16.79 14.03 -3.67
N VAL A 347 17.69 14.20 -2.68
CA VAL A 347 18.78 13.26 -2.41
C VAL A 347 18.27 11.88 -1.99
N PRO A 348 17.31 11.74 -1.04
CA PRO A 348 16.69 10.45 -0.73
C PRO A 348 16.12 9.74 -1.94
N LEU A 349 15.45 10.47 -2.84
CA LEU A 349 14.84 9.91 -4.04
C LEU A 349 15.91 9.38 -5.02
N ILE A 350 16.99 10.13 -5.20
CA ILE A 350 18.13 9.70 -6.04
C ILE A 350 18.79 8.45 -5.46
N VAL A 351 19.13 8.49 -4.16
CA VAL A 351 19.86 7.38 -3.51
C VAL A 351 19.02 6.11 -3.50
N SER A 352 17.74 6.21 -3.16
CA SER A 352 16.84 5.06 -3.14
C SER A 352 16.56 4.48 -4.53
N GLY A 353 16.49 5.34 -5.56
CA GLY A 353 16.43 4.90 -6.95
C GLY A 353 17.69 4.15 -7.39
N ALA A 354 18.87 4.63 -6.97
CA ALA A 354 20.14 3.95 -7.22
C ALA A 354 20.20 2.56 -6.51
N ILE A 355 19.67 2.44 -5.28
CA ILE A 355 19.53 1.16 -4.59
C ILE A 355 18.64 0.21 -5.40
N SER A 356 17.49 0.69 -5.92
CA SER A 356 16.61 -0.13 -6.77
C SER A 356 17.37 -0.67 -8.00
N LEU A 357 18.17 0.14 -8.67
CA LEU A 357 19.01 -0.32 -9.78
C LEU A 357 20.09 -1.31 -9.33
N ALA A 358 20.70 -1.09 -8.16
CA ALA A 358 21.71 -1.99 -7.60
C ALA A 358 21.17 -3.37 -7.22
N LEU A 359 19.84 -3.57 -7.13
CA LEU A 359 19.23 -4.88 -6.92
C LEU A 359 19.18 -5.76 -8.19
N LEU A 360 19.49 -5.24 -9.38
CA LEU A 360 19.48 -6.01 -10.63
C LEU A 360 20.36 -7.27 -10.59
N PRO A 361 21.64 -7.21 -10.14
CA PRO A 361 22.48 -8.41 -10.02
C PRO A 361 21.91 -9.43 -9.03
N LEU A 362 21.33 -8.95 -7.92
CA LEU A 362 20.72 -9.83 -6.92
C LEU A 362 19.50 -10.55 -7.50
N ALA A 363 18.64 -9.84 -8.22
CA ALA A 363 17.49 -10.43 -8.89
C ALA A 363 17.91 -11.51 -9.89
N TYR A 364 18.98 -11.26 -10.65
CA TYR A 364 19.53 -12.23 -11.61
C TYR A 364 20.12 -13.47 -10.94
N ALA A 365 20.81 -13.32 -9.80
CA ALA A 365 21.42 -14.43 -9.08
C ALA A 365 20.37 -15.40 -8.49
N GLY A 366 19.28 -14.89 -7.91
CA GLY A 366 18.30 -15.71 -7.23
C GLY A 366 17.25 -16.39 -8.11
N LEU A 367 17.20 -16.07 -9.40
CA LEU A 367 16.28 -16.69 -10.37
C LEU A 367 16.96 -17.67 -11.32
N LYS A 368 18.27 -17.96 -11.11
CA LYS A 368 19.00 -19.00 -11.82
C LYS A 368 18.76 -20.41 -11.27
N GLU A 369 18.22 -20.52 -10.09
CA GLU A 369 17.80 -21.77 -9.45
C GLU A 369 16.30 -22.01 -9.62
#